data_ee392f28d92eb3e688d935b804c1292d
#
_entry.id   ee392f28d92eb3e688d935b804c1292d
#
_cell.length_a   1.000
_cell.length_b   1.000
_cell.length_c   1.000
_cell.angle_alpha   90.00
_cell.angle_beta   90.00
_cell.angle_gamma   90.00
#
_symmetry.space_group_name_H-M   'P 1'
#
loop_
_entity.id
_entity.type
_entity.pdbx_description
1 polymer ?
#
loop_
_entity_poly.entity_id
_entity_poly.type
_entity_poly.pdbx_seq_one_letter_code
_entity_poly.pdbx_strand_id
1 'polypeptide(L)'
;MTSKLDAVIAGLSPQRLGPYLNHSKGDRLQALAQYHWNLQLSEALYPLLHLNEVVFRNALHNALTIEFETENWFQGLWLHSREQQAINKVLSELHKRKQAPTADRVIAELTFGFWCSLCDSRYEHKQILWPKLLKHAPLKQLPKRQRQRKEISRAVNRLRQLRNRVFHHEPIWHWRDLPQRHTDAGELLTWLNPEIATLLQHSDRFTTIYRQGMTPLIQELYR
;
A
#
# COMPACT_ATOMS: atom_id res chain seq x y z
N MET A 1 39.31 11.03 15.60
CA MET A 1 37.91 11.50 15.79
C MET A 1 37.07 11.02 14.63
N THR A 2 36.10 10.16 14.90
CA THR A 2 35.13 9.72 13.89
C THR A 2 34.34 10.95 13.47
N SER A 3 34.26 11.23 12.17
CA SER A 3 33.48 12.36 11.70
C SER A 3 31.98 12.18 12.03
N LYS A 4 31.21 13.26 12.16
CA LYS A 4 29.74 13.17 12.36
C LYS A 4 29.10 12.27 11.31
N LEU A 5 29.62 12.31 10.10
CA LEU A 5 29.21 11.49 8.97
C LEU A 5 29.44 9.99 9.22
N ASP A 6 30.60 9.62 9.83
CA ASP A 6 30.90 8.23 10.18
C ASP A 6 29.94 7.68 11.22
N ALA A 7 29.57 8.51 12.19
CA ALA A 7 28.60 8.14 13.23
C ALA A 7 27.20 7.89 12.64
N VAL A 8 26.76 8.74 11.70
CA VAL A 8 25.46 8.55 11.01
C VAL A 8 25.47 7.26 10.17
N ILE A 9 26.53 7.02 9.40
CA ILE A 9 26.66 5.81 8.57
C ILE A 9 26.68 4.55 9.43
N ALA A 10 27.41 4.56 10.54
CA ALA A 10 27.45 3.45 11.49
C ALA A 10 26.05 3.16 12.09
N GLY A 11 25.30 4.21 12.44
CA GLY A 11 23.94 4.09 12.98
C GLY A 11 22.92 3.54 11.99
N LEU A 12 23.08 3.82 10.70
CA LEU A 12 22.17 3.32 9.64
C LEU A 12 22.51 1.92 9.12
N SER A 13 23.68 1.42 9.42
CA SER A 13 24.34 0.21 8.93
C SER A 13 24.79 0.26 7.45
N PRO A 14 25.92 -0.40 7.13
CA PRO A 14 26.41 -0.51 5.75
C PRO A 14 25.42 -1.20 4.79
N GLN A 15 24.67 -2.18 5.30
CA GLN A 15 23.69 -2.93 4.51
C GLN A 15 22.54 -2.03 4.07
N ARG A 16 22.06 -1.16 4.94
CA ARG A 16 20.98 -0.20 4.66
C ARG A 16 21.43 0.85 3.66
N LEU A 17 22.65 1.35 3.77
CA LEU A 17 23.20 2.37 2.87
C LEU A 17 23.80 1.81 1.59
N GLY A 18 24.03 0.50 1.49
CA GLY A 18 24.65 -0.14 0.33
C GLY A 18 24.07 0.27 -1.03
N PRO A 19 22.74 0.22 -1.24
CA PRO A 19 22.13 0.64 -2.52
C PRO A 19 22.42 2.11 -2.88
N TYR A 20 22.48 2.99 -1.90
CA TYR A 20 22.76 4.43 -2.08
C TYR A 20 24.24 4.69 -2.35
N LEU A 21 25.12 4.04 -1.60
CA LEU A 21 26.58 4.12 -1.81
C LEU A 21 26.99 3.60 -3.18
N ASN A 22 26.41 2.51 -3.63
CA ASN A 22 26.65 1.96 -4.98
C ASN A 22 26.21 2.95 -6.07
N HIS A 23 25.05 3.57 -5.90
CA HIS A 23 24.55 4.55 -6.87
C HIS A 23 25.39 5.83 -6.89
N SER A 24 25.82 6.33 -5.74
CA SER A 24 26.66 7.51 -5.60
C SER A 24 28.16 7.25 -5.88
N LYS A 25 28.52 6.04 -6.36
CA LYS A 25 29.93 5.65 -6.61
C LYS A 25 30.85 5.84 -5.41
N GLY A 26 30.30 5.62 -4.20
CA GLY A 26 31.04 5.76 -2.96
C GLY A 26 31.00 7.16 -2.35
N ASP A 27 30.40 8.15 -2.99
CA ASP A 27 30.20 9.48 -2.38
C ASP A 27 29.20 9.36 -1.23
N ARG A 28 29.72 9.46 -0.01
CA ARG A 28 29.00 9.24 1.24
C ARG A 28 27.97 10.32 1.53
N LEU A 29 28.27 11.56 1.15
CA LEU A 29 27.38 12.69 1.36
C LEU A 29 26.17 12.59 0.40
N GLN A 30 26.45 12.30 -0.86
CA GLN A 30 25.40 12.08 -1.85
C GLN A 30 24.54 10.85 -1.49
N ALA A 31 25.14 9.77 -0.99
CA ALA A 31 24.41 8.58 -0.51
C ALA A 31 23.46 8.92 0.64
N LEU A 32 23.88 9.74 1.60
CA LEU A 32 23.02 10.20 2.70
C LEU A 32 21.92 11.14 2.22
N ALA A 33 22.20 12.04 1.29
CA ALA A 33 21.16 12.88 0.69
C ALA A 33 20.10 12.05 -0.05
N GLN A 34 20.51 11.03 -0.81
CA GLN A 34 19.60 10.08 -1.46
C GLN A 34 18.77 9.30 -0.45
N TYR A 35 19.40 8.80 0.61
CA TYR A 35 18.70 8.09 1.69
C TYR A 35 17.65 8.99 2.36
N HIS A 36 18.01 10.22 2.70
CA HIS A 36 17.09 11.17 3.30
C HIS A 36 15.94 11.54 2.35
N TRP A 37 16.23 11.77 1.06
CA TRP A 37 15.19 12.00 0.06
C TRP A 37 14.23 10.80 -0.06
N ASN A 38 14.76 9.57 0.01
CA ASN A 38 13.90 8.36 0.04
C ASN A 38 12.98 8.33 1.27
N LEU A 39 13.43 8.79 2.44
CA LEU A 39 12.59 8.93 3.63
C LEU A 39 11.46 9.94 3.39
N GLN A 40 11.78 11.11 2.85
CA GLN A 40 10.79 12.16 2.54
C GLN A 40 9.76 11.69 1.50
N LEU A 41 10.19 10.97 0.46
CA LEU A 41 9.28 10.36 -0.52
C LEU A 41 8.36 9.32 0.13
N SER A 42 8.89 8.48 1.02
CA SER A 42 8.13 7.47 1.74
C SER A 42 7.10 8.11 2.68
N GLU A 43 7.50 9.15 3.40
CA GLU A 43 6.60 9.94 4.26
C GLU A 43 5.48 10.58 3.45
N ALA A 44 5.81 11.20 2.32
CA ALA A 44 4.82 11.87 1.47
C ALA A 44 3.81 10.91 0.82
N LEU A 45 4.22 9.65 0.57
CA LEU A 45 3.35 8.60 0.03
C LEU A 45 2.45 7.97 1.10
N TYR A 46 2.81 8.06 2.39
CA TYR A 46 2.11 7.36 3.46
C TYR A 46 0.60 7.64 3.50
N PRO A 47 0.12 8.90 3.45
CA PRO A 47 -1.32 9.18 3.48
C PRO A 47 -2.08 8.51 2.32
N LEU A 48 -1.55 8.58 1.11
CA LEU A 48 -2.13 7.97 -0.08
C LEU A 48 -2.23 6.44 0.05
N LEU A 49 -1.14 5.80 0.51
CA LEU A 49 -1.08 4.36 0.67
C LEU A 49 -2.02 3.86 1.76
N HIS A 50 -2.07 4.56 2.89
CA HIS A 50 -2.95 4.28 4.02
C HIS A 50 -4.43 4.38 3.62
N LEU A 51 -4.83 5.49 3.01
CA LEU A 51 -6.21 5.71 2.60
C LEU A 51 -6.68 4.69 1.55
N ASN A 52 -5.83 4.37 0.56
CA ASN A 52 -6.15 3.33 -0.41
C ASN A 52 -6.35 1.95 0.26
N GLU A 53 -5.49 1.56 1.20
CA GLU A 53 -5.63 0.29 1.91
C GLU A 53 -6.96 0.20 2.66
N VAL A 54 -7.30 1.24 3.42
CA VAL A 54 -8.54 1.30 4.21
C VAL A 54 -9.77 1.33 3.31
N VAL A 55 -9.77 2.21 2.30
CA VAL A 55 -10.93 2.38 1.40
C VAL A 55 -11.16 1.14 0.57
N PHE A 56 -10.10 0.54 0.00
CA PHE A 56 -10.22 -0.68 -0.79
C PHE A 56 -10.71 -1.88 0.05
N ARG A 57 -10.16 -2.05 1.26
CA ARG A 57 -10.65 -3.05 2.21
C ARG A 57 -12.14 -2.90 2.48
N ASN A 58 -12.58 -1.69 2.82
CA ASN A 58 -13.97 -1.42 3.15
C ASN A 58 -14.87 -1.59 1.92
N ALA A 59 -14.42 -1.19 0.74
CA ALA A 59 -15.15 -1.39 -0.52
C ALA A 59 -15.42 -2.87 -0.81
N LEU A 60 -14.40 -3.73 -0.65
CA LEU A 60 -14.56 -5.18 -0.83
C LEU A 60 -15.42 -5.78 0.28
N HIS A 61 -15.20 -5.40 1.54
CA HIS A 61 -16.00 -5.89 2.66
C HIS A 61 -17.48 -5.61 2.44
N ASN A 62 -17.84 -4.37 2.12
CA ASN A 62 -19.24 -3.99 1.87
C ASN A 62 -19.84 -4.76 0.69
N ALA A 63 -19.10 -4.89 -0.42
CA ALA A 63 -19.56 -5.65 -1.58
C ALA A 63 -19.78 -7.15 -1.24
N LEU A 64 -18.89 -7.74 -0.45
CA LEU A 64 -19.01 -9.12 0.03
C LEU A 64 -20.18 -9.29 1.00
N THR A 65 -20.37 -8.35 1.93
CA THR A 65 -21.50 -8.36 2.86
C THR A 65 -22.83 -8.36 2.10
N ILE A 66 -22.96 -7.53 1.07
CA ILE A 66 -24.18 -7.48 0.24
C ILE A 66 -24.33 -8.76 -0.58
N GLU A 67 -23.28 -9.25 -1.24
CA GLU A 67 -23.35 -10.43 -2.12
C GLU A 67 -23.68 -11.72 -1.33
N PHE A 68 -23.18 -11.84 -0.10
CA PHE A 68 -23.39 -13.03 0.75
C PHE A 68 -24.46 -12.82 1.84
N GLU A 69 -25.09 -11.65 1.88
CA GLU A 69 -26.14 -11.28 2.86
C GLU A 69 -25.69 -11.48 4.33
N THR A 70 -24.40 -11.34 4.60
CA THR A 70 -23.80 -11.47 5.93
C THR A 70 -22.50 -10.72 6.08
N GLU A 71 -22.29 -10.07 7.22
CA GLU A 71 -20.99 -9.48 7.58
C GLU A 71 -19.91 -10.53 7.84
N ASN A 72 -20.33 -11.76 8.20
CA ASN A 72 -19.43 -12.87 8.48
C ASN A 72 -19.10 -13.72 7.23
N TRP A 73 -19.11 -13.11 6.04
CA TRP A 73 -18.81 -13.77 4.76
C TRP A 73 -17.48 -14.55 4.78
N PHE A 74 -16.54 -14.16 5.63
CA PHE A 74 -15.23 -14.81 5.78
C PHE A 74 -15.29 -16.22 6.40
N GLN A 75 -16.44 -16.64 6.93
CA GLN A 75 -16.69 -18.01 7.37
C GLN A 75 -17.15 -18.93 6.22
N GLY A 76 -17.37 -18.38 5.04
CA GLY A 76 -17.87 -19.13 3.87
C GLY A 76 -16.85 -20.12 3.32
N LEU A 77 -17.35 -21.27 2.86
CA LEU A 77 -16.54 -22.35 2.28
C LEU A 77 -16.00 -22.03 0.86
N TRP A 78 -16.37 -20.90 0.30
CA TRP A 78 -15.91 -20.46 -1.02
C TRP A 78 -14.49 -19.87 -1.04
N LEU A 79 -13.95 -19.58 0.13
CA LEU A 79 -12.56 -19.11 0.28
C LEU A 79 -11.58 -20.24 0.00
N HIS A 80 -10.51 -19.93 -0.74
CA HIS A 80 -9.43 -20.90 -0.93
C HIS A 80 -8.59 -21.05 0.35
N SER A 81 -7.85 -22.14 0.44
CA SER A 81 -7.10 -22.55 1.65
C SER A 81 -6.17 -21.47 2.19
N ARG A 82 -5.54 -20.68 1.32
CA ARG A 82 -4.67 -19.56 1.72
C ARG A 82 -5.43 -18.47 2.48
N GLU A 83 -6.59 -18.09 1.99
CA GLU A 83 -7.43 -17.06 2.63
C GLU A 83 -8.05 -17.60 3.92
N GLN A 84 -8.48 -18.87 3.93
CA GLN A 84 -8.96 -19.53 5.15
C GLN A 84 -7.88 -19.57 6.23
N GLN A 85 -6.62 -19.89 5.88
CA GLN A 85 -5.50 -19.86 6.82
C GLN A 85 -5.25 -18.47 7.38
N ALA A 86 -5.34 -17.41 6.54
CA ALA A 86 -5.18 -16.04 7.00
C ALA A 86 -6.27 -15.64 8.00
N ILE A 87 -7.52 -16.01 7.75
CA ILE A 87 -8.64 -15.78 8.66
C ILE A 87 -8.46 -16.57 9.97
N ASN A 88 -8.13 -17.85 9.89
CA ASN A 88 -7.90 -18.68 11.07
C ASN A 88 -6.77 -18.12 11.96
N LYS A 89 -5.71 -17.57 11.33
CA LYS A 89 -4.66 -16.89 12.06
C LYS A 89 -5.18 -15.68 12.82
N VAL A 90 -5.98 -14.82 12.17
CA VAL A 90 -6.60 -13.65 12.80
C VAL A 90 -7.50 -14.07 13.96
N LEU A 91 -8.38 -15.08 13.77
CA LEU A 91 -9.27 -15.58 14.82
C LEU A 91 -8.47 -16.12 16.02
N SER A 92 -7.38 -16.84 15.77
CA SER A 92 -6.48 -17.33 16.81
C SER A 92 -5.81 -16.20 17.60
N GLU A 93 -5.34 -15.14 16.91
CA GLU A 93 -4.72 -13.99 17.58
C GLU A 93 -5.74 -13.18 18.40
N LEU A 94 -6.97 -12.99 17.91
CA LEU A 94 -8.05 -12.36 18.68
C LEU A 94 -8.39 -13.17 19.92
N HIS A 95 -8.46 -14.50 19.80
CA HIS A 95 -8.71 -15.40 20.94
C HIS A 95 -7.59 -15.30 22.00
N LYS A 96 -6.32 -15.32 21.60
CA LYS A 96 -5.18 -15.13 22.52
C LYS A 96 -5.24 -13.79 23.26
N ARG A 97 -5.73 -12.73 22.59
CA ARG A 97 -5.93 -11.39 23.20
C ARG A 97 -7.23 -11.32 24.02
N LYS A 98 -8.00 -12.40 24.14
CA LYS A 98 -9.33 -12.46 24.79
C LYS A 98 -10.34 -11.45 24.20
N GLN A 99 -10.27 -11.22 22.89
CA GLN A 99 -11.13 -10.31 22.16
C GLN A 99 -12.19 -11.11 21.38
N ALA A 100 -13.45 -10.68 21.45
CA ALA A 100 -14.52 -11.30 20.67
C ALA A 100 -14.26 -11.11 19.18
N PRO A 101 -14.37 -12.15 18.33
CA PRO A 101 -14.09 -12.07 16.90
C PRO A 101 -15.28 -11.49 16.12
N THR A 102 -15.64 -10.22 16.40
CA THR A 102 -16.65 -9.49 15.62
C THR A 102 -16.16 -9.29 14.19
N ALA A 103 -17.09 -9.13 13.24
CA ALA A 103 -16.76 -8.87 11.84
C ALA A 103 -15.76 -7.73 11.69
N ASP A 104 -16.03 -6.58 12.32
CA ASP A 104 -15.15 -5.39 12.26
C ASP A 104 -13.71 -5.69 12.69
N ARG A 105 -13.55 -6.45 13.80
CA ARG A 105 -12.21 -6.79 14.30
C ARG A 105 -11.47 -7.73 13.36
N VAL A 106 -12.16 -8.75 12.85
CA VAL A 106 -11.56 -9.67 11.88
C VAL A 106 -11.13 -8.91 10.63
N ILE A 107 -11.99 -8.06 10.08
CA ILE A 107 -11.74 -7.25 8.90
C ILE A 107 -10.55 -6.29 9.12
N ALA A 108 -10.46 -5.68 10.29
CA ALA A 108 -9.37 -4.75 10.62
C ALA A 108 -7.99 -5.44 10.73
N GLU A 109 -7.95 -6.68 11.18
CA GLU A 109 -6.70 -7.47 11.36
C GLU A 109 -6.22 -8.13 10.05
N LEU A 110 -7.07 -8.24 9.03
CA LEU A 110 -6.69 -8.83 7.75
C LEU A 110 -5.73 -7.92 6.98
N THR A 111 -4.63 -8.47 6.50
CA THR A 111 -3.59 -7.70 5.79
C THR A 111 -4.06 -7.21 4.43
N PHE A 112 -3.44 -6.15 3.91
CA PHE A 112 -3.70 -5.68 2.55
C PHE A 112 -3.47 -6.77 1.49
N GLY A 113 -2.49 -7.66 1.72
CA GLY A 113 -2.24 -8.81 0.85
C GLY A 113 -3.42 -9.79 0.76
N PHE A 114 -4.16 -9.98 1.85
CA PHE A 114 -5.40 -10.76 1.84
C PHE A 114 -6.44 -10.14 0.90
N TRP A 115 -6.69 -8.83 1.03
CA TRP A 115 -7.66 -8.12 0.19
C TRP A 115 -7.28 -8.14 -1.29
N CYS A 116 -5.99 -7.99 -1.60
CA CYS A 116 -5.50 -8.13 -2.97
C CYS A 116 -5.71 -9.55 -3.52
N SER A 117 -5.57 -10.59 -2.69
CA SER A 117 -5.72 -11.98 -3.15
C SER A 117 -7.16 -12.32 -3.55
N LEU A 118 -8.16 -11.64 -3.01
CA LEU A 118 -9.56 -11.78 -3.45
C LEU A 118 -9.78 -11.28 -4.89
N CYS A 119 -8.84 -10.53 -5.46
CA CYS A 119 -8.85 -10.11 -6.86
C CYS A 119 -8.15 -11.09 -7.81
N ASP A 120 -7.64 -12.23 -7.32
CA ASP A 120 -6.98 -13.23 -8.15
C ASP A 120 -7.97 -13.92 -9.11
N SER A 121 -7.45 -14.40 -10.27
CA SER A 121 -8.25 -15.04 -11.33
C SER A 121 -9.03 -16.27 -10.85
N ARG A 122 -8.53 -16.96 -9.83
CA ARG A 122 -9.21 -18.12 -9.22
C ARG A 122 -10.60 -17.78 -8.67
N TYR A 123 -10.82 -16.54 -8.23
CA TYR A 123 -12.13 -16.05 -7.77
C TYR A 123 -13.05 -15.59 -8.89
N GLU A 124 -12.55 -15.49 -10.12
CA GLU A 124 -13.35 -15.30 -11.34
C GLU A 124 -13.80 -16.65 -11.91
N HIS A 125 -12.98 -17.70 -11.74
CA HIS A 125 -13.33 -19.04 -12.14
C HIS A 125 -14.60 -19.49 -11.41
N LYS A 126 -15.54 -20.10 -12.14
CA LYS A 126 -16.89 -20.46 -11.64
C LYS A 126 -17.69 -19.29 -11.03
N GLN A 127 -17.30 -18.06 -11.34
CA GLN A 127 -17.94 -16.83 -10.85
C GLN A 127 -18.12 -16.80 -9.31
N ILE A 128 -17.10 -17.21 -8.57
CA ILE A 128 -17.17 -17.25 -7.10
C ILE A 128 -17.43 -15.83 -6.56
N LEU A 129 -16.59 -14.86 -6.95
CA LEU A 129 -16.71 -13.45 -6.57
C LEU A 129 -16.94 -12.55 -7.78
N TRP A 130 -16.19 -12.79 -8.87
CA TRP A 130 -16.22 -11.92 -10.06
C TRP A 130 -16.99 -12.57 -11.19
N PRO A 131 -17.86 -11.84 -11.92
CA PRO A 131 -18.06 -10.38 -11.85
C PRO A 131 -19.11 -9.89 -10.82
N LYS A 132 -19.62 -10.74 -9.94
CA LYS A 132 -20.73 -10.42 -9.01
C LYS A 132 -20.45 -9.14 -8.21
N LEU A 133 -19.26 -9.00 -7.63
CA LEU A 133 -18.88 -7.83 -6.81
C LEU A 133 -18.91 -6.51 -7.59
N LEU A 134 -18.78 -6.55 -8.94
CA LEU A 134 -18.84 -5.34 -9.77
C LEU A 134 -20.24 -4.72 -9.84
N LYS A 135 -21.27 -5.38 -9.33
CA LYS A 135 -22.64 -4.86 -9.26
C LYS A 135 -22.85 -3.94 -8.04
N HIS A 136 -21.97 -4.04 -7.04
CA HIS A 136 -22.12 -3.36 -5.78
C HIS A 136 -21.24 -2.08 -5.70
N ALA A 137 -21.74 -1.05 -5.04
CA ALA A 137 -20.96 0.15 -4.78
C ALA A 137 -19.84 -0.14 -3.74
N PRO A 138 -18.68 0.51 -3.82
CA PRO A 138 -18.32 1.51 -4.84
C PRO A 138 -17.77 0.90 -6.14
N LEU A 139 -17.55 -0.43 -6.24
CA LEU A 139 -16.95 -1.06 -7.42
C LEU A 139 -17.76 -0.82 -8.71
N LYS A 140 -19.09 -0.68 -8.59
CA LYS A 140 -19.97 -0.33 -9.71
C LYS A 140 -19.66 1.05 -10.30
N GLN A 141 -19.08 1.95 -9.53
CA GLN A 141 -18.76 3.33 -9.92
C GLN A 141 -17.45 3.45 -10.69
N LEU A 142 -16.62 2.41 -10.72
CA LEU A 142 -15.39 2.43 -11.49
C LEU A 142 -15.67 2.70 -12.97
N PRO A 143 -14.79 3.44 -13.67
CA PRO A 143 -14.90 3.64 -15.13
C PRO A 143 -14.99 2.31 -15.87
N LYS A 144 -15.76 2.23 -16.96
CA LYS A 144 -16.05 0.98 -17.67
C LYS A 144 -14.80 0.15 -17.99
N ARG A 145 -13.69 0.80 -18.37
CA ARG A 145 -12.42 0.12 -18.68
C ARG A 145 -11.77 -0.53 -17.46
N GLN A 146 -11.86 0.09 -16.29
CA GLN A 146 -11.32 -0.38 -15.02
C GLN A 146 -12.25 -1.33 -14.28
N ARG A 147 -13.55 -1.32 -14.61
CA ARG A 147 -14.57 -2.16 -13.99
C ARG A 147 -14.50 -3.62 -14.48
N GLN A 148 -13.34 -4.21 -14.30
CA GLN A 148 -13.03 -5.61 -14.62
C GLN A 148 -12.09 -6.14 -13.53
N ARG A 149 -12.29 -7.38 -13.08
CA ARG A 149 -11.42 -8.01 -12.08
C ARG A 149 -9.93 -7.85 -12.43
N LYS A 150 -9.56 -8.11 -13.69
CA LYS A 150 -8.15 -8.04 -14.14
C LYS A 150 -7.55 -6.64 -13.95
N GLU A 151 -8.28 -5.58 -14.26
CA GLU A 151 -7.79 -4.21 -14.10
C GLU A 151 -7.72 -3.81 -12.62
N ILE A 152 -8.72 -4.18 -11.82
CA ILE A 152 -8.69 -3.99 -10.37
C ILE A 152 -7.49 -4.74 -9.76
N SER A 153 -7.31 -6.02 -10.11
CA SER A 153 -6.18 -6.82 -9.65
C SER A 153 -4.82 -6.18 -10.00
N ARG A 154 -4.70 -5.65 -11.22
CA ARG A 154 -3.47 -4.94 -11.66
C ARG A 154 -3.22 -3.70 -10.82
N ALA A 155 -4.23 -2.85 -10.64
CA ALA A 155 -4.12 -1.60 -9.87
C ALA A 155 -3.74 -1.87 -8.41
N VAL A 156 -4.47 -2.76 -7.72
CA VAL A 156 -4.20 -3.04 -6.30
C VAL A 156 -2.88 -3.79 -6.08
N ASN A 157 -2.41 -4.62 -7.02
CA ASN A 157 -1.10 -5.26 -6.90
C ASN A 157 0.05 -4.27 -7.15
N ARG A 158 -0.09 -3.29 -8.06
CA ARG A 158 0.88 -2.19 -8.21
C ARG A 158 0.95 -1.36 -6.93
N LEU A 159 -0.21 -1.01 -6.37
CA LEU A 159 -0.30 -0.31 -5.07
C LEU A 159 0.37 -1.12 -3.96
N ARG A 160 0.10 -2.43 -3.88
CA ARG A 160 0.70 -3.33 -2.88
C ARG A 160 2.21 -3.39 -2.99
N GLN A 161 2.77 -3.43 -4.20
CA GLN A 161 4.22 -3.40 -4.42
C GLN A 161 4.83 -2.11 -3.86
N LEU A 162 4.26 -0.94 -4.19
CA LEU A 162 4.74 0.35 -3.68
C LEU A 162 4.60 0.41 -2.14
N ARG A 163 3.42 0.05 -1.63
CA ARG A 163 3.15 0.00 -0.19
C ARG A 163 4.16 -0.86 0.56
N ASN A 164 4.41 -2.07 0.08
CA ASN A 164 5.34 -2.97 0.72
C ASN A 164 6.76 -2.39 0.76
N ARG A 165 7.23 -1.79 -0.33
CA ARG A 165 8.54 -1.11 -0.35
C ARG A 165 8.63 0.00 0.68
N VAL A 166 7.63 0.87 0.74
CA VAL A 166 7.58 1.99 1.70
C VAL A 166 7.56 1.47 3.14
N PHE A 167 6.68 0.53 3.46
CA PHE A 167 6.51 0.01 4.83
C PHE A 167 7.62 -0.95 5.28
N HIS A 168 8.40 -1.52 4.35
CA HIS A 168 9.61 -2.28 4.67
C HIS A 168 10.87 -1.41 4.59
N HIS A 169 10.72 -0.08 4.46
CA HIS A 169 11.82 0.89 4.39
C HIS A 169 12.81 0.60 3.24
N GLU A 170 12.31 0.02 2.15
CA GLU A 170 13.11 -0.28 0.98
C GLU A 170 13.23 0.92 0.04
N PRO A 171 14.33 1.03 -0.74
CA PRO A 171 14.53 2.16 -1.65
C PRO A 171 13.48 2.22 -2.76
N ILE A 172 12.87 3.42 -2.95
CA ILE A 172 11.91 3.72 -4.01
C ILE A 172 12.37 4.89 -4.89
N TRP A 173 13.30 5.70 -4.42
CA TRP A 173 13.76 6.95 -5.06
C TRP A 173 14.24 6.77 -6.50
N HIS A 174 14.75 5.59 -6.87
CA HIS A 174 15.27 5.26 -8.20
C HIS A 174 14.19 4.75 -9.17
N TRP A 175 12.95 4.58 -8.73
CA TRP A 175 11.88 4.11 -9.60
C TRP A 175 11.45 5.23 -10.56
N ARG A 176 11.72 5.03 -11.86
CA ARG A 176 11.37 6.01 -12.90
C ARG A 176 9.86 6.20 -13.05
N ASP A 177 9.06 5.18 -12.71
CA ASP A 177 7.61 5.19 -12.78
C ASP A 177 6.94 5.60 -11.45
N LEU A 178 7.72 6.08 -10.46
CA LEU A 178 7.17 6.45 -9.14
C LEU A 178 6.09 7.54 -9.23
N PRO A 179 6.25 8.63 -10.05
CA PRO A 179 5.17 9.60 -10.24
C PRO A 179 3.91 9.00 -10.83
N GLN A 180 4.04 8.08 -11.80
CA GLN A 180 2.89 7.40 -12.38
C GLN A 180 2.20 6.50 -11.37
N ARG A 181 2.95 5.81 -10.49
CA ARG A 181 2.37 4.99 -9.40
C ARG A 181 1.59 5.83 -8.39
N HIS A 182 2.08 7.02 -8.09
CA HIS A 182 1.37 7.98 -7.26
C HIS A 182 0.05 8.41 -7.92
N THR A 183 0.09 8.79 -9.20
CA THR A 183 -1.11 9.15 -9.98
C THR A 183 -2.11 8.00 -10.04
N ASP A 184 -1.67 6.79 -10.42
CA ASP A 184 -2.53 5.60 -10.50
C ASP A 184 -3.23 5.29 -9.16
N ALA A 185 -2.50 5.47 -8.05
CA ALA A 185 -3.06 5.26 -6.70
C ALA A 185 -4.08 6.34 -6.32
N GLY A 186 -3.83 7.61 -6.70
CA GLY A 186 -4.78 8.70 -6.52
C GLY A 186 -6.06 8.52 -7.32
N GLU A 187 -5.95 8.07 -8.57
CA GLU A 187 -7.09 7.74 -9.42
C GLU A 187 -7.91 6.59 -8.82
N LEU A 188 -7.26 5.51 -8.37
CA LEU A 188 -7.95 4.39 -7.72
C LEU A 188 -8.75 4.87 -6.50
N LEU A 189 -8.15 5.71 -5.65
CA LEU A 189 -8.82 6.28 -4.49
C LEU A 189 -10.04 7.12 -4.90
N THR A 190 -9.88 7.97 -5.94
CA THR A 190 -10.96 8.81 -6.48
C THR A 190 -12.13 7.97 -6.98
N TRP A 191 -11.86 6.86 -7.66
CA TRP A 191 -12.93 5.97 -8.15
C TRP A 191 -13.64 5.21 -7.03
N LEU A 192 -12.92 4.88 -5.97
CA LEU A 192 -13.50 4.16 -4.84
C LEU A 192 -14.24 5.10 -3.86
N ASN A 193 -13.71 6.29 -3.62
CA ASN A 193 -14.30 7.27 -2.72
C ASN A 193 -13.75 8.68 -3.03
N PRO A 194 -14.47 9.50 -3.82
CA PRO A 194 -14.03 10.83 -4.21
C PRO A 194 -13.90 11.81 -3.03
N GLU A 195 -14.69 11.65 -1.97
CA GLU A 195 -14.64 12.50 -0.79
C GLU A 195 -13.33 12.28 -0.01
N ILE A 196 -12.92 11.03 0.15
CA ILE A 196 -11.63 10.70 0.77
C ILE A 196 -10.47 11.13 -0.14
N ALA A 197 -10.61 11.03 -1.46
CA ALA A 197 -9.61 11.53 -2.40
C ALA A 197 -9.44 13.06 -2.27
N THR A 198 -10.53 13.80 -2.05
CA THR A 198 -10.49 15.25 -1.77
C THR A 198 -9.80 15.52 -0.44
N LEU A 199 -10.09 14.75 0.60
CA LEU A 199 -9.42 14.86 1.90
C LEU A 199 -7.90 14.66 1.77
N LEU A 200 -7.46 13.72 0.94
CA LEU A 200 -6.03 13.47 0.69
C LEU A 200 -5.30 14.70 0.15
N GLN A 201 -5.94 15.52 -0.69
CA GLN A 201 -5.31 16.70 -1.30
C GLN A 201 -4.71 17.67 -0.25
N HIS A 202 -5.27 17.72 0.94
CA HIS A 202 -4.77 18.57 2.04
C HIS A 202 -3.43 18.07 2.64
N SER A 203 -3.10 16.79 2.46
CA SER A 203 -1.89 16.18 3.03
C SER A 203 -0.93 15.63 1.97
N ASP A 204 -1.30 15.64 0.69
CA ASP A 204 -0.45 15.13 -0.39
C ASP A 204 0.66 16.13 -0.74
N ARG A 205 1.89 15.76 -0.37
CA ARG A 205 3.11 16.53 -0.64
C ARG A 205 4.05 15.85 -1.64
N PHE A 206 3.64 14.68 -2.16
CA PHE A 206 4.53 13.85 -2.97
C PHE A 206 5.12 14.57 -4.16
N THR A 207 4.28 15.24 -4.96
CA THR A 207 4.73 15.95 -6.18
C THR A 207 5.76 17.03 -5.88
N THR A 208 5.58 17.77 -4.79
CA THR A 208 6.51 18.82 -4.35
C THR A 208 7.86 18.21 -3.98
N ILE A 209 7.87 17.20 -3.10
CA ILE A 209 9.09 16.54 -2.63
C ILE A 209 9.82 15.83 -3.78
N TYR A 210 9.07 15.17 -4.67
CA TYR A 210 9.67 14.51 -5.82
C TYR A 210 10.37 15.50 -6.76
N ARG A 211 9.76 16.67 -7.04
CA ARG A 211 10.33 17.71 -7.90
C ARG A 211 11.53 18.44 -7.27
N GLN A 212 11.53 18.63 -5.97
CA GLN A 212 12.66 19.23 -5.24
C GLN A 212 13.92 18.36 -5.31
N GLY A 213 13.76 17.05 -5.37
CA GLY A 213 14.87 16.12 -5.42
C GLY A 213 15.76 16.21 -4.17
N MET A 214 17.06 15.96 -4.36
CA MET A 214 18.05 15.96 -3.28
C MET A 214 18.71 17.34 -3.04
N THR A 215 18.49 18.32 -3.93
CA THR A 215 19.22 19.60 -3.92
C THR A 215 19.18 20.33 -2.57
N PRO A 216 18.00 20.49 -1.92
CA PRO A 216 17.94 21.13 -0.61
C PRO A 216 18.76 20.42 0.45
N LEU A 217 18.73 19.09 0.43
CA LEU A 217 19.40 18.23 1.43
C LEU A 217 20.91 18.28 1.29
N ILE A 218 21.43 18.31 0.06
CA ILE A 218 22.86 18.48 -0.19
C ILE A 218 23.32 19.83 0.34
N GLN A 219 22.59 20.91 0.11
CA GLN A 219 22.92 22.24 0.60
C GLN A 219 22.97 22.31 2.15
N GLU A 220 22.04 21.64 2.84
CA GLU A 220 22.01 21.56 4.31
C GLU A 220 23.18 20.77 4.87
N LEU A 221 23.55 19.66 4.22
CA LEU A 221 24.66 18.79 4.68
C LEU A 221 26.04 19.40 4.45
N TYR A 222 26.18 20.39 3.56
CA TYR A 222 27.42 21.12 3.33
C TYR A 222 27.59 22.33 4.28
N ARG A 223 26.57 22.71 5.05
CA ARG A 223 26.65 23.73 6.13
C ARG A 223 27.12 23.10 7.46
#